data_aa1ee13a39ad6b8dabdad8b6ff6a5ba3
#
_entry.id   aa1ee13a39ad6b8dabdad8b6ff6a5ba3
#
_cell.length_a   1.000
_cell.length_b   1.000
_cell.length_c   1.000
_cell.angle_alpha   90.00
_cell.angle_beta   90.00
_cell.angle_gamma   90.00
#
_symmetry.space_group_name_H-M   'P 1'
#
loop_
_entity.id
_entity.type
_entity.pdbx_description
1 polymer ?
#
loop_
_entity_poly.entity_id
_entity_poly.type
_entity_poly.pdbx_seq_one_letter_code
_entity_poly.pdbx_strand_id
1 'polypeptide(L)'
;MKKMISRRNFLKVAGASAAALGLAACGGSSSSTAASTASSTAASAAPAAAGKVYYLNFKPEQDQDWQDLAAEYTKETGVPVTVVTAASGQYETTLMSEMEKSEAPTLFQVNGPVGLANWKDYCLDLSDSKLYGELTSDSFALKDGDAVTSIAYVIETYGIIYNKELLTAAGYTQDDIKGFDDLKKVADDIQARKAELGVDGAFTSAGMDGSSDWRFKTHLANLPIYYEYKADGIGSTDAIKGTYLDNYKKIWDLYITDSTCDPKLLASKTGNDAVAEFVGKKAVFYQNGTWAYNDVKDLGDDNLGMLPIYIGAEGEENQGLCTGSENFWCVNNTSSDEDIQATLDFLN
;
A
#
# COMPACT_ATOMS: atom_id res chain seq x y z
N MET A 1 15.45 28.65 5.07
CA MET A 1 14.25 29.27 4.44
C MET A 1 14.30 28.97 2.95
N LYS A 2 13.61 27.92 2.49
CA LYS A 2 13.42 27.64 1.06
C LYS A 2 12.13 28.38 0.62
N LYS A 3 12.28 29.31 -0.31
CA LYS A 3 11.14 30.06 -0.89
C LYS A 3 10.32 29.10 -1.73
N MET A 4 9.09 28.87 -1.34
CA MET A 4 8.08 28.22 -2.18
C MET A 4 7.78 29.09 -3.41
N ILE A 5 7.79 28.48 -4.58
CA ILE A 5 7.50 29.15 -5.85
C ILE A 5 5.98 29.27 -5.96
N SER A 6 5.47 30.50 -6.01
CA SER A 6 4.05 30.81 -6.16
C SER A 6 3.51 30.33 -7.51
N ARG A 7 2.29 29.76 -7.51
CA ARG A 7 1.52 29.27 -8.68
C ARG A 7 1.51 30.23 -9.88
N ARG A 8 1.67 31.51 -9.66
CA ARG A 8 1.66 32.55 -10.71
C ARG A 8 2.95 32.61 -11.54
N ASN A 9 4.05 32.07 -11.07
CA ASN A 9 5.34 32.09 -11.77
C ASN A 9 5.61 30.85 -12.60
N PHE A 10 4.91 29.75 -12.35
CA PHE A 10 5.04 28.52 -13.13
C PHE A 10 4.38 28.60 -14.50
N LEU A 11 3.25 29.32 -14.61
CA LEU A 11 2.49 29.46 -15.86
C LEU A 11 3.14 30.40 -16.90
N LYS A 12 4.26 31.04 -16.58
CA LYS A 12 4.95 31.97 -17.54
C LYS A 12 6.06 31.32 -18.34
N VAL A 13 6.44 30.08 -18.04
CA VAL A 13 7.57 29.38 -18.72
C VAL A 13 7.09 28.32 -19.73
N ALA A 14 5.83 27.90 -19.71
CA ALA A 14 5.28 26.87 -20.60
C ALA A 14 4.61 27.38 -21.89
N GLY A 15 4.71 28.67 -22.19
CA GLY A 15 3.99 29.32 -23.27
C GLY A 15 4.79 29.73 -24.51
N ALA A 16 5.74 28.86 -24.98
CA ALA A 16 6.40 29.13 -26.26
C ALA A 16 6.94 27.86 -26.91
N SER A 17 6.10 27.14 -27.60
CA SER A 17 6.48 26.34 -28.80
C SER A 17 5.38 25.32 -29.13
N ALA A 18 4.52 25.65 -30.08
CA ALA A 18 4.01 24.80 -31.15
C ALA A 18 2.99 25.55 -32.00
N ALA A 19 3.47 26.22 -33.03
CA ALA A 19 2.70 26.55 -34.19
C ALA A 19 3.43 25.98 -35.40
N ALA A 20 2.79 25.11 -36.12
CA ALA A 20 2.80 25.00 -37.58
C ALA A 20 2.60 23.60 -38.08
N LEU A 21 1.80 23.54 -39.13
CA LEU A 21 1.57 22.51 -40.15
C LEU A 21 0.23 21.78 -39.94
N GLY A 22 -0.77 21.90 -40.79
CA GLY A 22 -0.85 22.41 -42.17
C GLY A 22 -2.00 21.72 -42.84
N LEU A 23 -2.82 22.50 -43.48
CA LEU A 23 -3.98 22.19 -44.32
C LEU A 23 -3.77 21.14 -45.40
N ALA A 24 -4.80 20.36 -45.69
CA ALA A 24 -5.31 20.03 -47.05
C ALA A 24 -6.32 18.88 -46.93
N ALA A 25 -7.43 18.76 -47.56
CA ALA A 25 -8.21 19.50 -48.52
C ALA A 25 -9.39 18.60 -48.94
N CYS A 26 -10.58 19.19 -49.09
CA CYS A 26 -11.61 18.94 -50.10
C CYS A 26 -12.05 17.50 -50.46
N GLY A 27 -13.32 17.19 -50.44
CA GLY A 27 -14.37 17.61 -51.28
C GLY A 27 -15.41 16.55 -51.53
N GLY A 28 -16.65 16.95 -51.73
CA GLY A 28 -17.56 16.37 -52.71
C GLY A 28 -18.79 15.63 -52.18
N SER A 29 -19.86 16.34 -52.05
CA SER A 29 -21.23 16.26 -52.60
C SER A 29 -21.97 14.94 -52.72
N SER A 30 -23.18 15.06 -52.25
CA SER A 30 -24.55 14.89 -52.81
C SER A 30 -25.37 13.67 -52.38
N SER A 31 -26.39 14.03 -51.67
CA SER A 31 -27.83 13.67 -51.76
C SER A 31 -28.26 12.25 -52.07
N SER A 32 -29.07 11.68 -51.19
CA SER A 32 -30.48 11.38 -51.54
C SER A 32 -31.26 10.89 -50.31
N THR A 33 -32.45 11.44 -50.21
CA THR A 33 -33.54 11.20 -49.30
C THR A 33 -34.09 9.75 -49.40
N ALA A 34 -34.29 9.10 -48.26
CA ALA A 34 -35.35 8.13 -48.11
C ALA A 34 -35.84 8.12 -46.66
N ALA A 35 -37.03 8.59 -46.45
CA ALA A 35 -37.75 8.46 -45.19
C ALA A 35 -38.14 7.02 -44.93
N SER A 36 -37.72 6.47 -43.80
CA SER A 36 -38.30 5.29 -43.20
C SER A 36 -38.73 5.63 -41.80
N THR A 37 -40.02 5.74 -41.60
CA THR A 37 -40.67 5.78 -40.29
C THR A 37 -40.49 4.42 -39.64
N ALA A 38 -39.51 4.35 -38.75
CA ALA A 38 -39.42 3.28 -37.78
C ALA A 38 -39.90 3.81 -36.43
N SER A 39 -40.99 3.23 -35.98
CA SER A 39 -41.56 3.40 -34.65
C SER A 39 -40.50 3.06 -33.61
N SER A 40 -39.91 4.08 -32.99
CA SER A 40 -39.05 3.89 -31.83
C SER A 40 -39.94 3.59 -30.63
N THR A 41 -40.00 2.33 -30.24
CA THR A 41 -40.30 1.98 -28.85
C THR A 41 -39.22 2.66 -28.00
N ALA A 42 -39.63 3.70 -27.30
CA ALA A 42 -38.80 4.31 -26.28
C ALA A 42 -38.47 3.25 -25.23
N ALA A 43 -37.29 2.67 -25.29
CA ALA A 43 -36.71 2.04 -24.13
C ALA A 43 -36.64 3.15 -23.06
N SER A 44 -37.36 2.93 -21.98
CA SER A 44 -37.26 3.78 -20.78
C SER A 44 -35.78 3.79 -20.40
N ALA A 45 -35.10 4.89 -20.69
CA ALA A 45 -33.74 5.11 -20.17
C ALA A 45 -33.86 5.02 -18.63
N ALA A 46 -33.11 4.15 -18.03
CA ALA A 46 -32.90 4.19 -16.60
C ALA A 46 -32.53 5.64 -16.25
N PRO A 47 -33.02 6.19 -15.14
CA PRO A 47 -32.59 7.51 -14.71
C PRO A 47 -31.07 7.53 -14.71
N ALA A 48 -30.48 8.57 -15.31
CA ALA A 48 -29.04 8.75 -15.27
C ALA A 48 -28.62 8.70 -13.80
N ALA A 49 -27.64 7.87 -13.48
CA ALA A 49 -27.14 7.78 -12.13
C ALA A 49 -26.67 9.17 -11.70
N ALA A 50 -27.12 9.63 -10.53
CA ALA A 50 -26.65 10.86 -9.96
C ALA A 50 -25.25 10.59 -9.43
N GLY A 51 -24.22 11.21 -10.05
CA GLY A 51 -22.83 11.09 -9.66
C GLY A 51 -22.08 9.88 -10.21
N LYS A 52 -20.80 9.84 -9.92
CA LYS A 52 -19.84 8.78 -10.29
C LYS A 52 -18.82 8.61 -9.18
N VAL A 53 -18.14 7.44 -9.19
CA VAL A 53 -17.00 7.18 -8.30
C VAL A 53 -15.73 7.07 -9.12
N TYR A 54 -14.69 7.80 -8.75
CA TYR A 54 -13.33 7.57 -9.21
C TYR A 54 -12.44 7.24 -8.03
N TYR A 55 -12.06 5.97 -7.91
CA TYR A 55 -11.21 5.47 -6.85
C TYR A 55 -9.76 5.35 -7.33
N LEU A 56 -8.84 6.10 -6.71
CA LEU A 56 -7.41 5.91 -6.88
C LEU A 56 -6.91 4.92 -5.82
N ASN A 57 -6.68 3.68 -6.24
CA ASN A 57 -6.29 2.57 -5.37
C ASN A 57 -4.78 2.54 -5.11
N PHE A 58 -4.42 2.42 -3.83
CA PHE A 58 -3.03 2.29 -3.34
C PHE A 58 -2.48 0.87 -3.49
N LYS A 59 -3.35 -0.16 -3.51
CA LYS A 59 -2.98 -1.57 -3.34
C LYS A 59 -3.00 -2.34 -4.67
N PRO A 60 -1.85 -2.45 -5.38
CA PRO A 60 -1.80 -3.16 -6.66
C PRO A 60 -2.15 -4.65 -6.55
N GLU A 61 -1.90 -5.28 -5.40
CA GLU A 61 -2.25 -6.67 -5.14
C GLU A 61 -3.75 -6.96 -5.12
N GLN A 62 -4.59 -5.91 -5.01
CA GLN A 62 -6.04 -6.00 -4.99
C GLN A 62 -6.70 -5.37 -6.23
N ASP A 63 -5.92 -5.04 -7.26
CA ASP A 63 -6.44 -4.35 -8.44
C ASP A 63 -7.61 -5.09 -9.09
N GLN A 64 -7.47 -6.40 -9.34
CA GLN A 64 -8.52 -7.19 -9.99
C GLN A 64 -9.80 -7.26 -9.15
N ASP A 65 -9.67 -7.43 -7.84
CA ASP A 65 -10.82 -7.48 -6.92
C ASP A 65 -11.61 -6.16 -6.95
N TRP A 66 -10.90 -5.02 -7.01
CA TRP A 66 -11.53 -3.71 -7.13
C TRP A 66 -12.17 -3.47 -8.50
N GLN A 67 -11.56 -3.95 -9.61
CA GLN A 67 -12.16 -3.88 -10.94
C GLN A 67 -13.46 -4.68 -10.99
N ASP A 68 -13.47 -5.89 -10.44
CA ASP A 68 -14.62 -6.78 -10.41
C ASP A 68 -15.75 -6.18 -9.53
N LEU A 69 -15.42 -5.66 -8.35
CA LEU A 69 -16.38 -4.99 -7.46
C LEU A 69 -16.99 -3.76 -8.12
N ALA A 70 -16.17 -2.92 -8.74
CA ALA A 70 -16.63 -1.72 -9.45
C ALA A 70 -17.59 -2.06 -10.59
N ALA A 71 -17.29 -3.11 -11.35
CA ALA A 71 -18.16 -3.56 -12.43
C ALA A 71 -19.53 -4.09 -11.91
N GLU A 72 -19.52 -4.86 -10.84
CA GLU A 72 -20.76 -5.40 -10.25
C GLU A 72 -21.58 -4.27 -9.61
N TYR A 73 -20.97 -3.36 -8.85
CA TYR A 73 -21.66 -2.21 -8.27
C TYR A 73 -22.29 -1.31 -9.36
N THR A 74 -21.54 -1.03 -10.42
CA THR A 74 -22.08 -0.25 -11.56
C THR A 74 -23.27 -0.95 -12.22
N LYS A 75 -23.19 -2.25 -12.38
CA LYS A 75 -24.28 -3.05 -12.97
C LYS A 75 -25.54 -3.06 -12.08
N GLU A 76 -25.38 -3.15 -10.77
CA GLU A 76 -26.48 -3.19 -9.80
C GLU A 76 -27.15 -1.83 -9.60
N THR A 77 -26.34 -0.77 -9.50
CA THR A 77 -26.81 0.57 -9.10
C THR A 77 -26.99 1.53 -10.27
N GLY A 78 -26.29 1.28 -11.38
CA GLY A 78 -26.17 2.21 -12.51
C GLY A 78 -25.18 3.36 -12.25
N VAL A 79 -24.54 3.43 -11.07
CA VAL A 79 -23.49 4.43 -10.75
C VAL A 79 -22.18 4.01 -11.40
N PRO A 80 -21.58 4.84 -12.28
CA PRO A 80 -20.28 4.52 -12.87
C PRO A 80 -19.18 4.52 -11.80
N VAL A 81 -18.41 3.44 -11.72
CA VAL A 81 -17.24 3.33 -10.85
C VAL A 81 -16.00 3.09 -11.70
N THR A 82 -15.00 3.95 -11.56
CA THR A 82 -13.70 3.80 -12.21
C THR A 82 -12.65 3.58 -11.12
N VAL A 83 -11.88 2.50 -11.24
CA VAL A 83 -10.74 2.23 -10.37
C VAL A 83 -9.46 2.39 -11.17
N VAL A 84 -8.54 3.21 -10.67
CA VAL A 84 -7.18 3.34 -11.18
C VAL A 84 -6.22 2.94 -10.08
N THR A 85 -5.40 1.94 -10.33
CA THR A 85 -4.43 1.44 -9.36
C THR A 85 -3.05 2.01 -9.68
N ALA A 86 -2.45 2.66 -8.69
CA ALA A 86 -1.09 3.16 -8.80
C ALA A 86 -0.07 2.01 -8.78
N ALA A 87 1.00 2.14 -9.57
CA ALA A 87 2.10 1.20 -9.50
C ALA A 87 2.78 1.22 -8.11
N SER A 88 3.34 0.09 -7.69
CA SER A 88 4.04 -0.05 -6.43
C SER A 88 5.09 1.06 -6.24
N GLY A 89 5.06 1.73 -5.08
CA GLY A 89 5.97 2.83 -4.77
C GLY A 89 5.70 4.15 -5.50
N GLN A 90 4.64 4.25 -6.34
CA GLN A 90 4.32 5.43 -7.13
C GLN A 90 3.03 6.16 -6.71
N TYR A 91 2.40 5.72 -5.62
CA TYR A 91 1.07 6.22 -5.27
C TYR A 91 1.04 7.73 -5.04
N GLU A 92 1.91 8.29 -4.23
CA GLU A 92 1.94 9.73 -3.93
C GLU A 92 2.15 10.58 -5.19
N THR A 93 3.05 10.16 -6.07
CA THR A 93 3.30 10.84 -7.35
C THR A 93 2.08 10.77 -8.26
N THR A 94 1.41 9.62 -8.29
CA THR A 94 0.18 9.42 -9.06
C THR A 94 -0.96 10.27 -8.48
N LEU A 95 -1.17 10.26 -7.16
CA LEU A 95 -2.20 11.05 -6.50
C LEU A 95 -2.02 12.56 -6.77
N MET A 96 -0.79 13.08 -6.65
CA MET A 96 -0.51 14.47 -6.98
C MET A 96 -0.90 14.83 -8.42
N SER A 97 -0.59 13.94 -9.37
CA SER A 97 -0.92 14.14 -10.79
C SER A 97 -2.43 14.03 -11.06
N GLU A 98 -3.10 13.05 -10.41
CA GLU A 98 -4.54 12.86 -10.59
C GLU A 98 -5.38 13.99 -9.97
N MET A 99 -4.96 14.53 -8.82
CA MET A 99 -5.64 15.63 -8.15
C MET A 99 -5.56 16.98 -8.91
N GLU A 100 -4.63 17.12 -9.86
CA GLU A 100 -4.53 18.31 -10.71
C GLU A 100 -5.44 18.24 -11.95
N LYS A 101 -6.07 17.10 -12.23
CA LYS A 101 -6.96 16.91 -13.37
C LYS A 101 -8.33 17.56 -13.13
N SER A 102 -9.05 17.85 -14.20
CA SER A 102 -10.45 18.27 -14.14
C SER A 102 -11.39 17.19 -13.58
N GLU A 103 -10.98 15.91 -13.75
CA GLU A 103 -11.65 14.73 -13.23
C GLU A 103 -10.71 14.09 -12.20
N ALA A 104 -10.66 14.70 -11.01
CA ALA A 104 -9.85 14.20 -9.91
C ALA A 104 -10.53 12.99 -9.23
N PRO A 105 -9.77 12.12 -8.52
CA PRO A 105 -10.35 11.05 -7.72
C PRO A 105 -11.35 11.58 -6.70
N THR A 106 -12.52 10.93 -6.63
CA THR A 106 -13.53 11.21 -5.60
C THR A 106 -13.23 10.44 -4.31
N LEU A 107 -12.53 9.31 -4.46
CA LEU A 107 -12.03 8.47 -3.38
C LEU A 107 -10.53 8.22 -3.56
N PHE A 108 -9.75 8.49 -2.55
CA PHE A 108 -8.31 8.26 -2.54
C PHE A 108 -7.85 7.77 -1.16
N GLN A 109 -6.58 7.40 -1.03
CA GLN A 109 -6.02 6.90 0.22
C GLN A 109 -4.87 7.78 0.70
N VAL A 110 -4.72 7.86 2.02
CA VAL A 110 -3.56 8.45 2.67
C VAL A 110 -2.85 7.40 3.52
N ASN A 111 -1.52 7.48 3.58
CA ASN A 111 -0.71 6.59 4.40
C ASN A 111 -0.50 7.25 5.78
N GLY A 112 -1.39 6.91 6.71
CA GLY A 112 -1.33 7.36 8.09
C GLY A 112 -1.35 8.88 8.30
N PRO A 113 -0.96 9.34 9.49
CA PRO A 113 -0.99 10.77 9.84
C PRO A 113 -0.08 11.65 8.96
N VAL A 114 1.05 11.10 8.48
CA VAL A 114 1.98 11.84 7.60
C VAL A 114 1.35 12.09 6.23
N GLY A 115 0.70 11.07 5.67
CA GLY A 115 -0.05 11.21 4.43
C GLY A 115 -1.22 12.19 4.59
N LEU A 116 -1.97 12.06 5.70
CA LEU A 116 -3.05 12.99 6.00
C LEU A 116 -2.57 14.44 6.07
N ALA A 117 -1.44 14.72 6.71
CA ALA A 117 -0.90 16.08 6.81
C ALA A 117 -0.68 16.77 5.45
N ASN A 118 -0.43 15.98 4.39
CA ASN A 118 -0.27 16.49 3.03
C ASN A 118 -1.60 16.72 2.30
N TRP A 119 -2.65 15.97 2.65
CA TRP A 119 -3.88 15.88 1.88
C TRP A 119 -5.14 16.32 2.63
N LYS A 120 -5.06 16.68 3.91
CA LYS A 120 -6.21 16.99 4.77
C LYS A 120 -7.15 18.07 4.20
N ASP A 121 -6.60 19.04 3.45
CA ASP A 121 -7.40 20.11 2.84
C ASP A 121 -8.34 19.60 1.73
N TYR A 122 -8.11 18.37 1.26
CA TYR A 122 -8.94 17.69 0.26
C TYR A 122 -9.88 16.64 0.88
N CYS A 123 -9.80 16.41 2.18
CA CYS A 123 -10.59 15.39 2.85
C CYS A 123 -11.94 15.94 3.32
N LEU A 124 -13.01 15.25 2.99
CA LEU A 124 -14.36 15.49 3.53
C LEU A 124 -14.38 15.14 5.01
N ASP A 125 -15.10 15.93 5.82
CA ASP A 125 -15.43 15.54 7.18
C ASP A 125 -16.47 14.40 7.17
N LEU A 126 -16.07 13.24 7.66
CA LEU A 126 -16.87 12.02 7.72
C LEU A 126 -17.51 11.79 9.09
N SER A 127 -17.45 12.76 10.01
CA SER A 127 -17.94 12.61 11.40
C SER A 127 -19.41 12.18 11.49
N ASP A 128 -20.24 12.64 10.56
CA ASP A 128 -21.66 12.30 10.46
C ASP A 128 -21.96 11.19 9.46
N SER A 129 -20.92 10.55 8.88
CA SER A 129 -21.10 9.48 7.90
C SER A 129 -21.57 8.18 8.56
N LYS A 130 -22.38 7.39 7.83
CA LYS A 130 -22.75 6.06 8.27
C LYS A 130 -21.53 5.18 8.46
N LEU A 131 -20.52 5.28 7.56
CA LEU A 131 -19.29 4.53 7.61
C LEU A 131 -18.51 4.77 8.93
N TYR A 132 -18.41 6.02 9.39
CA TYR A 132 -17.77 6.31 10.69
C TYR A 132 -18.57 5.72 11.85
N GLY A 133 -19.90 5.77 11.78
CA GLY A 133 -20.78 5.19 12.80
C GLY A 133 -20.66 3.67 12.96
N GLU A 134 -20.14 2.96 11.97
CA GLU A 134 -19.92 1.51 11.96
C GLU A 134 -18.56 1.08 12.49
N LEU A 135 -17.63 2.01 12.73
CA LEU A 135 -16.32 1.68 13.27
C LEU A 135 -16.41 1.12 14.69
N THR A 136 -15.66 0.07 14.94
CA THR A 136 -15.58 -0.58 16.25
C THR A 136 -14.61 0.12 17.20
N SER A 137 -13.77 1.03 16.68
CA SER A 137 -12.79 1.81 17.43
C SER A 137 -12.41 3.08 16.68
N ASP A 138 -12.23 4.17 17.40
CA ASP A 138 -11.68 5.44 16.88
C ASP A 138 -10.26 5.30 16.33
N SER A 139 -9.53 4.24 16.68
CA SER A 139 -8.19 3.95 16.13
C SER A 139 -8.20 3.64 14.63
N PHE A 140 -9.37 3.37 14.06
CA PHE A 140 -9.58 3.16 12.63
C PHE A 140 -9.96 4.43 11.87
N ALA A 141 -9.84 5.59 12.50
CA ALA A 141 -10.05 6.89 11.86
C ALA A 141 -8.84 7.80 12.08
N LEU A 142 -8.55 8.68 11.11
CA LEU A 142 -7.67 9.81 11.32
C LEU A 142 -8.49 11.08 11.44
N LYS A 143 -8.04 11.98 12.30
CA LYS A 143 -8.74 13.24 12.61
C LYS A 143 -7.83 14.44 12.36
N ASP A 144 -8.43 15.55 11.93
CA ASP A 144 -7.82 16.89 11.94
C ASP A 144 -8.66 17.77 12.85
N GLY A 145 -8.20 18.01 14.08
CA GLY A 145 -9.01 18.58 15.14
C GLY A 145 -10.16 17.64 15.53
N ASP A 146 -11.39 18.14 15.43
CA ASP A 146 -12.60 17.37 15.72
C ASP A 146 -13.16 16.63 14.50
N ALA A 147 -12.70 16.98 13.29
CA ALA A 147 -13.17 16.38 12.05
C ALA A 147 -12.57 14.99 11.82
N VAL A 148 -13.40 14.03 11.43
CA VAL A 148 -12.98 12.70 10.95
C VAL A 148 -12.67 12.80 9.46
N THR A 149 -11.41 12.84 9.11
CA THR A 149 -10.95 13.13 7.74
C THR A 149 -10.71 11.88 6.91
N SER A 150 -10.54 10.73 7.57
CA SER A 150 -10.29 9.48 6.85
C SER A 150 -10.60 8.25 7.71
N ILE A 151 -10.88 7.14 7.04
CA ILE A 151 -11.28 5.87 7.67
C ILE A 151 -10.41 4.75 7.13
N ALA A 152 -9.88 3.93 8.05
CA ALA A 152 -9.10 2.75 7.70
C ALA A 152 -9.94 1.78 6.86
N TYR A 153 -9.40 1.38 5.69
CA TYR A 153 -10.10 0.43 4.86
C TYR A 153 -9.62 -1.01 5.03
N VAL A 154 -8.44 -1.21 5.58
CA VAL A 154 -7.84 -2.53 5.75
C VAL A 154 -7.05 -2.61 7.04
N ILE A 155 -7.09 -3.78 7.68
CA ILE A 155 -6.17 -4.17 8.76
C ILE A 155 -5.17 -5.14 8.15
N GLU A 156 -3.89 -4.81 8.27
CA GLU A 156 -2.79 -5.62 7.76
C GLU A 156 -1.88 -6.07 8.89
N THR A 157 -1.17 -7.15 8.64
CA THR A 157 -0.23 -7.73 9.61
C THR A 157 1.10 -7.97 8.92
N TYR A 158 2.20 -7.64 9.60
CA TYR A 158 3.53 -7.95 9.11
C TYR A 158 4.41 -8.60 10.18
N GLY A 159 5.41 -9.30 9.68
CA GLY A 159 6.35 -10.08 10.47
C GLY A 159 7.41 -10.70 9.58
N ILE A 160 7.81 -11.92 9.90
CA ILE A 160 8.72 -12.73 9.10
C ILE A 160 7.93 -13.92 8.55
N ILE A 161 7.60 -13.88 7.27
CA ILE A 161 7.01 -15.02 6.56
C ILE A 161 8.09 -16.08 6.44
N TYR A 162 7.77 -17.35 6.69
CA TYR A 162 8.72 -18.45 6.58
C TYR A 162 8.13 -19.66 5.86
N ASN A 163 9.01 -20.41 5.20
CA ASN A 163 8.68 -21.66 4.54
C ASN A 163 8.87 -22.82 5.54
N LYS A 164 7.77 -23.47 5.92
CA LYS A 164 7.76 -24.55 6.93
C LYS A 164 8.55 -25.80 6.48
N GLU A 165 8.47 -26.14 5.18
CA GLU A 165 9.21 -27.26 4.62
C GLU A 165 10.72 -27.05 4.77
N LEU A 166 11.22 -25.86 4.39
CA LEU A 166 12.63 -25.52 4.48
C LEU A 166 13.11 -25.40 5.94
N LEU A 167 12.28 -24.80 6.82
CA LEU A 167 12.60 -24.70 8.25
C LEU A 167 12.71 -26.09 8.87
N THR A 168 11.77 -27.00 8.54
CA THR A 168 11.79 -28.40 9.01
C THR A 168 12.98 -29.15 8.44
N ALA A 169 13.32 -28.96 7.18
CA ALA A 169 14.50 -29.58 6.57
C ALA A 169 15.82 -29.14 7.24
N ALA A 170 15.84 -27.89 7.76
CA ALA A 170 16.95 -27.38 8.56
C ALA A 170 16.98 -27.96 10.00
N GLY A 171 15.92 -28.68 10.41
CA GLY A 171 15.82 -29.33 11.74
C GLY A 171 15.14 -28.48 12.79
N TYR A 172 14.39 -27.43 12.37
CA TYR A 172 13.71 -26.49 13.25
C TYR A 172 12.20 -26.41 12.98
N THR A 173 11.49 -25.88 13.97
CA THR A 173 10.08 -25.54 13.89
C THR A 173 9.86 -24.12 14.40
N GLN A 174 8.66 -23.61 14.28
CA GLN A 174 8.29 -22.31 14.86
C GLN A 174 8.52 -22.26 16.38
N ASP A 175 8.34 -23.39 17.07
CA ASP A 175 8.48 -23.48 18.54
C ASP A 175 9.92 -23.28 19.02
N ASP A 176 10.89 -23.40 18.14
CA ASP A 176 12.31 -23.17 18.41
C ASP A 176 12.69 -21.68 18.34
N ILE A 177 11.74 -20.78 17.96
CA ILE A 177 12.01 -19.35 17.74
C ILE A 177 11.03 -18.53 18.59
N LYS A 178 11.50 -18.05 19.75
CA LYS A 178 10.68 -17.29 20.72
C LYS A 178 11.24 -15.90 21.05
N GLY A 179 12.36 -15.53 20.43
CA GLY A 179 13.03 -14.26 20.62
C GLY A 179 14.15 -14.08 19.60
N PHE A 180 14.83 -12.95 19.68
CA PHE A 180 15.92 -12.61 18.76
C PHE A 180 17.08 -13.61 18.79
N ASP A 181 17.49 -14.04 19.96
CA ASP A 181 18.65 -14.95 20.09
C ASP A 181 18.35 -16.32 19.46
N ASP A 182 17.11 -16.81 19.59
CA ASP A 182 16.67 -18.03 18.93
C ASP A 182 16.63 -17.85 17.41
N LEU A 183 16.01 -16.75 16.93
CA LEU A 183 15.96 -16.41 15.50
C LEU A 183 17.36 -16.33 14.91
N LYS A 184 18.28 -15.63 15.60
CA LYS A 184 19.67 -15.49 15.16
C LYS A 184 20.37 -16.85 15.09
N LYS A 185 20.23 -17.68 16.13
CA LYS A 185 20.80 -19.03 16.14
C LYS A 185 20.33 -19.88 14.97
N VAL A 186 19.03 -19.85 14.69
CA VAL A 186 18.44 -20.61 13.58
C VAL A 186 18.93 -20.06 12.23
N ALA A 187 18.93 -18.74 12.06
CA ALA A 187 19.38 -18.08 10.82
C ALA A 187 20.87 -18.33 10.55
N ASP A 188 21.74 -18.15 11.56
CA ASP A 188 23.19 -18.40 11.46
C ASP A 188 23.46 -19.87 11.05
N ASP A 189 22.75 -20.85 11.64
CA ASP A 189 22.89 -22.28 11.31
C ASP A 189 22.44 -22.58 9.87
N ILE A 190 21.29 -22.05 9.45
CA ILE A 190 20.82 -22.18 8.06
C ILE A 190 21.82 -21.55 7.09
N GLN A 191 22.33 -20.36 7.39
CA GLN A 191 23.33 -19.68 6.57
C GLN A 191 24.62 -20.47 6.45
N ALA A 192 25.08 -21.06 7.54
CA ALA A 192 26.28 -21.90 7.53
C ALA A 192 26.12 -23.20 6.71
N ARG A 193 24.91 -23.78 6.71
CA ARG A 193 24.57 -25.01 6.00
C ARG A 193 23.82 -24.82 4.69
N LYS A 194 23.77 -23.59 4.16
CA LYS A 194 22.94 -23.27 3.00
C LYS A 194 23.17 -24.15 1.78
N ALA A 195 24.41 -24.53 1.50
CA ALA A 195 24.73 -25.44 0.41
C ALA A 195 24.18 -26.87 0.61
N GLU A 196 24.19 -27.38 1.85
CA GLU A 196 23.58 -28.65 2.23
C GLU A 196 22.06 -28.61 2.11
N LEU A 197 21.46 -27.50 2.54
CA LEU A 197 20.01 -27.29 2.54
C LEU A 197 19.44 -26.89 1.16
N GLY A 198 20.30 -26.58 0.19
CA GLY A 198 19.89 -26.17 -1.15
C GLY A 198 19.31 -24.75 -1.25
N VAL A 199 19.56 -23.93 -0.22
CA VAL A 199 19.17 -22.51 -0.18
C VAL A 199 20.38 -21.60 -0.48
N ASP A 200 20.13 -20.34 -0.76
CA ASP A 200 21.16 -19.33 -1.00
C ASP A 200 21.43 -18.47 0.26
N GLY A 201 20.48 -18.45 1.20
CA GLY A 201 20.59 -17.76 2.48
C GLY A 201 19.45 -18.10 3.43
N ALA A 202 19.56 -17.70 4.69
CA ALA A 202 18.48 -17.83 5.66
C ALA A 202 17.34 -16.87 5.34
N PHE A 203 17.66 -15.57 5.09
CA PHE A 203 16.73 -14.53 4.68
C PHE A 203 16.83 -14.23 3.19
N THR A 204 15.71 -13.75 2.61
CA THR A 204 15.74 -13.13 1.29
C THR A 204 16.61 -11.87 1.31
N SER A 205 16.93 -11.34 0.11
CA SER A 205 17.70 -10.11 -0.05
C SER A 205 16.99 -8.84 0.44
N ALA A 206 15.70 -8.96 0.79
CA ALA A 206 14.84 -7.94 1.39
C ALA A 206 14.58 -6.68 0.55
N GLY A 207 15.10 -6.58 -0.67
CA GLY A 207 14.77 -5.48 -1.59
C GLY A 207 15.12 -4.09 -1.02
N MET A 208 16.39 -3.75 -0.99
CA MET A 208 16.86 -2.46 -0.46
C MET A 208 17.00 -1.37 -1.53
N ASP A 209 16.44 -1.55 -2.70
CA ASP A 209 16.30 -0.47 -3.67
C ASP A 209 15.33 0.61 -3.15
N GLY A 210 15.37 1.81 -3.70
CA GLY A 210 14.58 2.95 -3.20
C GLY A 210 13.05 2.75 -3.20
N SER A 211 12.54 1.74 -3.93
CA SER A 211 11.11 1.42 -3.99
C SER A 211 10.66 0.42 -2.91
N SER A 212 11.58 -0.35 -2.33
CA SER A 212 11.28 -1.49 -1.46
C SER A 212 11.92 -1.41 -0.07
N ASP A 213 12.79 -0.45 0.16
CA ASP A 213 13.58 -0.30 1.40
C ASP A 213 12.76 0.09 2.64
N TRP A 214 11.47 0.44 2.45
CA TRP A 214 10.54 0.73 3.54
C TRP A 214 10.39 -0.45 4.53
N ARG A 215 10.62 -1.70 4.09
CA ARG A 215 10.64 -2.87 4.97
C ARG A 215 11.70 -2.72 6.06
N PHE A 216 12.85 -2.20 5.71
CA PHE A 216 13.93 -1.92 6.66
C PHE A 216 13.72 -0.63 7.43
N LYS A 217 13.37 0.45 6.73
CA LYS A 217 13.27 1.79 7.32
C LYS A 217 12.10 1.94 8.29
N THR A 218 10.96 1.30 7.98
CA THR A 218 9.73 1.45 8.79
C THR A 218 9.42 0.19 9.58
N HIS A 219 9.27 -0.96 8.97
CA HIS A 219 8.87 -2.17 9.68
C HIS A 219 9.85 -2.55 10.78
N LEU A 220 11.15 -2.55 10.49
CA LEU A 220 12.15 -2.86 11.52
C LEU A 220 12.34 -1.72 12.52
N ALA A 221 12.15 -0.45 12.10
CA ALA A 221 12.26 0.70 12.99
C ALA A 221 11.06 0.85 13.94
N ASN A 222 9.89 0.37 13.55
CA ASN A 222 8.69 0.46 14.38
C ASN A 222 8.87 -0.23 15.75
N LEU A 223 9.53 -1.37 15.81
CA LEU A 223 9.70 -2.11 17.07
C LEU A 223 10.57 -1.37 18.09
N PRO A 224 11.79 -0.89 17.75
CA PRO A 224 12.58 -0.06 18.67
C PRO A 224 11.81 1.14 19.19
N ILE A 225 11.05 1.82 18.32
CA ILE A 225 10.22 2.97 18.70
C ILE A 225 9.06 2.53 19.60
N TYR A 226 8.38 1.44 19.29
CA TYR A 226 7.32 0.88 20.12
C TYR A 226 7.80 0.55 21.53
N TYR A 227 8.96 -0.13 21.66
CA TYR A 227 9.51 -0.45 22.98
C TYR A 227 9.94 0.79 23.75
N GLU A 228 10.48 1.81 23.08
CA GLU A 228 10.80 3.09 23.70
C GLU A 228 9.53 3.79 24.21
N TYR A 229 8.49 3.88 23.38
CA TYR A 229 7.20 4.46 23.77
C TYR A 229 6.54 3.73 24.94
N LYS A 230 6.59 2.40 24.90
CA LYS A 230 6.06 1.54 25.98
C LYS A 230 6.82 1.77 27.29
N ALA A 231 8.15 1.85 27.24
CA ALA A 231 8.99 2.10 28.40
C ALA A 231 8.76 3.50 28.98
N ASP A 232 8.54 4.51 28.13
CA ASP A 232 8.28 5.89 28.52
C ASP A 232 6.80 6.17 28.87
N GLY A 233 5.88 5.26 28.57
CA GLY A 233 4.44 5.45 28.78
C GLY A 233 3.83 6.53 27.90
N ILE A 234 4.32 6.72 26.68
CA ILE A 234 3.88 7.74 25.71
C ILE A 234 3.31 7.11 24.44
N GLY A 235 2.52 7.86 23.69
CA GLY A 235 1.98 7.44 22.38
C GLY A 235 2.59 8.20 21.20
N SER A 236 3.30 9.31 21.44
CA SER A 236 3.96 10.11 20.43
C SER A 236 5.06 10.97 21.02
N THR A 237 6.01 11.44 20.19
CA THR A 237 7.06 12.39 20.58
C THR A 237 7.56 13.15 19.37
N ASP A 238 8.04 14.38 19.58
CA ASP A 238 8.71 15.16 18.54
C ASP A 238 10.10 14.60 18.18
N ALA A 239 10.72 13.82 19.09
CA ALA A 239 12.02 13.20 18.88
C ALA A 239 12.17 11.94 19.74
N ILE A 240 12.57 10.84 19.10
CA ILE A 240 12.91 9.59 19.78
C ILE A 240 14.25 9.74 20.51
N LYS A 241 14.43 9.02 21.63
CA LYS A 241 15.68 9.00 22.42
C LYS A 241 16.74 8.06 21.83
N GLY A 242 16.28 7.04 21.07
CA GLY A 242 17.14 6.00 20.54
C GLY A 242 17.54 4.94 21.58
N THR A 243 16.72 4.73 22.60
CA THR A 243 16.97 3.75 23.69
C THR A 243 17.25 2.35 23.16
N TYR A 244 16.55 1.94 22.08
CA TYR A 244 16.67 0.62 21.46
C TYR A 244 17.47 0.64 20.14
N LEU A 245 18.38 1.60 19.95
CA LEU A 245 19.17 1.69 18.71
C LEU A 245 20.08 0.46 18.49
N ASP A 246 20.66 -0.09 19.56
CA ASP A 246 21.47 -1.31 19.48
C ASP A 246 20.62 -2.54 19.09
N ASN A 247 19.36 -2.60 19.53
CA ASN A 247 18.42 -3.64 19.13
C ASN A 247 18.05 -3.51 17.64
N TYR A 248 17.83 -2.27 17.17
CA TYR A 248 17.61 -2.00 15.75
C TYR A 248 18.80 -2.44 14.89
N LYS A 249 20.01 -2.15 15.35
CA LYS A 249 21.22 -2.58 14.66
C LYS A 249 21.36 -4.11 14.60
N LYS A 250 21.02 -4.84 15.66
CA LYS A 250 21.09 -6.30 15.69
C LYS A 250 20.23 -6.95 14.61
N ILE A 251 18.99 -6.48 14.45
CA ILE A 251 18.08 -7.05 13.43
C ILE A 251 18.53 -6.68 12.01
N TRP A 252 19.06 -5.47 11.80
CA TRP A 252 19.66 -5.09 10.54
C TRP A 252 20.86 -5.98 10.19
N ASP A 253 21.78 -6.15 11.13
CA ASP A 253 22.98 -6.96 10.94
C ASP A 253 22.59 -8.40 10.55
N LEU A 254 21.58 -8.98 11.23
CA LEU A 254 21.10 -10.34 10.94
C LEU A 254 20.60 -10.47 9.49
N TYR A 255 19.73 -9.54 9.04
CA TYR A 255 19.18 -9.57 7.69
C TYR A 255 20.22 -9.29 6.60
N ILE A 256 21.29 -8.56 6.92
CA ILE A 256 22.38 -8.27 5.99
C ILE A 256 23.34 -9.47 5.89
N THR A 257 23.70 -10.08 7.03
CA THR A 257 24.71 -11.15 7.08
C THR A 257 24.17 -12.49 6.59
N ASP A 258 22.89 -12.77 6.86
CA ASP A 258 22.28 -14.07 6.58
C ASP A 258 21.33 -14.03 5.37
N SER A 259 21.56 -13.06 4.50
CA SER A 259 20.83 -12.86 3.25
C SER A 259 21.28 -13.83 2.16
N THR A 260 20.44 -14.00 1.17
CA THR A 260 20.71 -14.74 -0.09
C THR A 260 21.80 -14.11 -0.93
N CYS A 261 22.14 -12.85 -0.75
CA CYS A 261 23.12 -12.14 -1.56
C CYS A 261 24.24 -11.49 -0.72
N ASP A 262 25.36 -11.17 -1.40
CA ASP A 262 26.44 -10.38 -0.79
C ASP A 262 25.87 -9.03 -0.29
N PRO A 263 26.18 -8.61 0.95
CA PRO A 263 25.74 -7.32 1.51
C PRO A 263 25.98 -6.12 0.60
N LYS A 264 27.03 -6.14 -0.21
CA LYS A 264 27.35 -5.06 -1.16
C LYS A 264 26.37 -4.94 -2.31
N LEU A 265 25.57 -5.97 -2.57
CA LEU A 265 24.58 -6.02 -3.66
C LEU A 265 23.17 -5.69 -3.17
N LEU A 266 22.93 -5.62 -1.85
CA LEU A 266 21.59 -5.41 -1.30
C LEU A 266 20.90 -4.15 -1.83
N ALA A 267 21.65 -3.06 -2.02
CA ALA A 267 21.09 -1.80 -2.54
C ALA A 267 20.59 -1.88 -4.00
N SER A 268 20.97 -2.94 -4.73
CA SER A 268 20.49 -3.19 -6.10
C SER A 268 19.36 -4.22 -6.16
N LYS A 269 19.01 -4.83 -5.03
CA LYS A 269 17.96 -5.85 -4.93
C LYS A 269 16.59 -5.20 -4.73
N THR A 270 15.66 -5.63 -5.55
CA THR A 270 14.26 -5.15 -5.55
C THR A 270 13.36 -6.01 -4.67
N GLY A 271 12.15 -5.53 -4.38
CA GLY A 271 11.12 -6.37 -3.76
C GLY A 271 10.79 -7.61 -4.58
N ASN A 272 10.79 -7.50 -5.92
CA ASN A 272 10.56 -8.65 -6.81
C ASN A 272 11.68 -9.69 -6.74
N ASP A 273 12.94 -9.27 -6.53
CA ASP A 273 14.03 -10.22 -6.29
C ASP A 273 13.77 -11.02 -5.01
N ALA A 274 13.37 -10.35 -3.92
CA ALA A 274 13.07 -10.99 -2.64
C ALA A 274 11.90 -11.99 -2.75
N VAL A 275 10.82 -11.63 -3.47
CA VAL A 275 9.71 -12.54 -3.78
C VAL A 275 10.20 -13.75 -4.55
N ALA A 276 10.96 -13.55 -5.65
CA ALA A 276 11.48 -14.62 -6.48
C ALA A 276 12.42 -15.58 -5.71
N GLU A 277 13.24 -15.05 -4.81
CA GLU A 277 14.11 -15.84 -3.93
C GLU A 277 13.28 -16.70 -2.97
N PHE A 278 12.24 -16.16 -2.36
CA PHE A 278 11.38 -16.91 -1.43
C PHE A 278 10.55 -17.98 -2.15
N VAL A 279 9.84 -17.61 -3.21
CA VAL A 279 9.01 -18.54 -4.02
C VAL A 279 9.90 -19.61 -4.69
N GLY A 280 11.10 -19.23 -5.12
CA GLY A 280 12.11 -20.16 -5.65
C GLY A 280 12.75 -21.07 -4.59
N LYS A 281 12.30 -21.02 -3.33
CA LYS A 281 12.85 -21.80 -2.21
C LYS A 281 14.36 -21.57 -2.00
N LYS A 282 14.82 -20.33 -2.23
CA LYS A 282 16.21 -19.90 -2.05
C LYS A 282 16.49 -19.32 -0.68
N ALA A 283 15.44 -19.00 0.08
CA ALA A 283 15.50 -18.51 1.45
C ALA A 283 14.40 -19.14 2.29
N VAL A 284 14.66 -19.29 3.60
CA VAL A 284 13.70 -19.81 4.58
C VAL A 284 12.79 -18.72 5.08
N PHE A 285 13.32 -17.49 5.27
CA PHE A 285 12.65 -16.33 5.87
C PHE A 285 12.50 -15.19 4.88
N TYR A 286 11.33 -14.56 4.91
CA TYR A 286 10.98 -13.39 4.11
C TYR A 286 10.25 -12.34 4.97
N GLN A 287 10.91 -11.24 5.29
CA GLN A 287 10.28 -10.16 6.04
C GLN A 287 9.30 -9.42 5.15
N ASN A 288 8.00 -9.60 5.38
CA ASN A 288 6.92 -8.93 4.67
C ASN A 288 5.60 -9.05 5.46
N GLY A 289 4.48 -8.71 4.85
CA GLY A 289 3.16 -8.73 5.47
C GLY A 289 2.11 -9.48 4.67
N THR A 290 0.89 -9.43 5.15
CA THR A 290 -0.27 -10.13 4.57
C THR A 290 -0.58 -9.71 3.13
N TRP A 291 -0.20 -8.50 2.72
CA TRP A 291 -0.29 -8.05 1.32
C TRP A 291 0.54 -8.87 0.33
N ALA A 292 1.59 -9.57 0.80
CA ALA A 292 2.42 -10.43 -0.04
C ALA A 292 1.78 -11.80 -0.32
N TYR A 293 0.58 -12.10 0.22
CA TYR A 293 -0.04 -13.42 0.08
C TYR A 293 -0.20 -13.85 -1.38
N ASN A 294 -0.66 -12.96 -2.24
CA ASN A 294 -0.84 -13.27 -3.66
C ASN A 294 0.48 -13.64 -4.36
N ASP A 295 1.61 -13.11 -3.89
CA ASP A 295 2.93 -13.42 -4.45
C ASP A 295 3.46 -14.79 -4.00
N VAL A 296 3.04 -15.28 -2.81
CA VAL A 296 3.63 -16.47 -2.17
C VAL A 296 2.68 -17.66 -2.04
N LYS A 297 1.38 -17.49 -2.30
CA LYS A 297 0.32 -18.52 -2.11
C LYS A 297 0.57 -19.83 -2.84
N ASP A 298 1.29 -19.79 -3.97
CA ASP A 298 1.61 -21.01 -4.76
C ASP A 298 2.57 -21.96 -4.04
N LEU A 299 3.21 -21.53 -2.94
CA LEU A 299 3.96 -22.41 -2.05
C LEU A 299 3.04 -23.31 -1.20
N GLY A 300 1.73 -22.99 -1.15
CA GLY A 300 0.70 -23.68 -0.37
C GLY A 300 0.55 -23.15 1.04
N ASP A 301 -0.70 -22.94 1.47
CA ASP A 301 -1.03 -22.35 2.78
C ASP A 301 -0.48 -23.16 3.95
N ASP A 302 -0.51 -24.49 3.85
CA ASP A 302 0.03 -25.39 4.87
C ASP A 302 1.54 -25.23 5.04
N ASN A 303 2.23 -24.72 4.01
CA ASN A 303 3.68 -24.53 4.01
C ASN A 303 4.11 -23.11 4.42
N LEU A 304 3.17 -22.18 4.51
CA LEU A 304 3.46 -20.80 4.94
C LEU A 304 3.20 -20.63 6.44
N GLY A 305 4.08 -19.87 7.09
CA GLY A 305 3.89 -19.42 8.46
C GLY A 305 4.40 -18.00 8.62
N MET A 306 4.10 -17.37 9.76
CA MET A 306 4.57 -16.03 10.08
C MET A 306 5.04 -15.94 11.52
N LEU A 307 6.22 -15.37 11.73
CA LEU A 307 6.82 -15.10 13.03
C LEU A 307 6.76 -13.59 13.33
N PRO A 308 6.69 -13.19 14.59
CA PRO A 308 6.98 -11.82 14.98
C PRO A 308 8.39 -11.38 14.56
N ILE A 309 8.59 -10.08 14.42
CA ILE A 309 9.93 -9.51 14.29
C ILE A 309 10.48 -9.34 15.70
N TYR A 310 11.52 -10.09 16.03
CA TYR A 310 12.21 -10.00 17.31
C TYR A 310 13.45 -9.09 17.19
N ILE A 311 13.73 -8.31 18.23
CA ILE A 311 14.84 -7.33 18.24
C ILE A 311 15.76 -7.49 19.45
N GLY A 312 15.52 -8.47 20.32
CA GLY A 312 16.26 -8.68 21.58
C GLY A 312 15.86 -7.71 22.68
N ALA A 313 14.61 -7.23 22.68
CA ALA A 313 14.07 -6.43 23.77
C ALA A 313 13.52 -7.33 24.89
N GLU A 314 13.57 -6.86 26.14
CA GLU A 314 13.00 -7.58 27.27
C GLU A 314 11.49 -7.76 27.11
N GLY A 315 11.02 -8.99 27.29
CA GLY A 315 9.60 -9.34 27.19
C GLY A 315 9.11 -9.65 25.77
N GLU A 316 10.02 -9.70 24.78
CA GLU A 316 9.64 -9.98 23.38
C GLU A 316 9.13 -11.40 23.13
N GLU A 317 9.39 -12.35 24.06
CA GLU A 317 8.83 -13.69 24.01
C GLU A 317 7.29 -13.71 24.05
N ASN A 318 6.68 -12.64 24.50
CA ASN A 318 5.22 -12.43 24.52
C ASN A 318 4.72 -11.53 23.38
N GLN A 319 5.60 -11.16 22.45
CA GLN A 319 5.26 -10.29 21.34
C GLN A 319 4.47 -11.03 20.28
N GLY A 320 3.39 -10.39 19.80
CA GLY A 320 2.65 -10.83 18.63
C GLY A 320 3.19 -10.25 17.32
N LEU A 321 2.48 -10.54 16.24
CA LEU A 321 2.71 -9.91 14.94
C LEU A 321 2.35 -8.41 15.00
N CYS A 322 3.03 -7.61 14.20
CA CYS A 322 2.70 -6.19 14.05
C CYS A 322 1.42 -6.06 13.21
N THR A 323 0.33 -5.62 13.85
CA THR A 323 -0.99 -5.55 13.22
C THR A 323 -1.57 -4.15 13.37
N GLY A 324 -2.16 -3.61 12.30
CA GLY A 324 -2.79 -2.29 12.31
C GLY A 324 -3.22 -1.85 10.93
N SER A 325 -3.54 -0.56 10.81
CA SER A 325 -3.91 0.09 9.56
C SER A 325 -2.92 1.19 9.23
N GLU A 326 -2.45 1.22 7.99
CA GLU A 326 -1.60 2.28 7.46
C GLU A 326 -2.31 3.11 6.40
N ASN A 327 -3.27 2.51 5.69
CA ASN A 327 -3.99 3.12 4.60
C ASN A 327 -5.40 3.48 5.01
N PHE A 328 -5.77 4.72 4.73
CA PHE A 328 -7.06 5.29 5.12
C PHE A 328 -7.73 5.93 3.91
N TRP A 329 -8.99 5.65 3.70
CA TRP A 329 -9.81 6.31 2.68
C TRP A 329 -10.12 7.74 3.05
N CYS A 330 -9.96 8.62 2.07
CA CYS A 330 -10.44 9.99 2.08
C CYS A 330 -11.42 10.20 0.93
N VAL A 331 -12.55 10.82 1.22
CA VAL A 331 -13.49 11.31 0.20
C VAL A 331 -13.07 12.73 -0.17
N ASN A 332 -12.94 12.99 -1.47
CA ASN A 332 -12.48 14.28 -1.97
C ASN A 332 -13.58 15.34 -1.83
N ASN A 333 -13.36 16.32 -0.95
CA ASN A 333 -14.31 17.41 -0.67
C ASN A 333 -14.42 18.44 -1.80
N THR A 334 -13.58 18.37 -2.84
CA THR A 334 -13.63 19.25 -4.01
C THR A 334 -14.45 18.67 -5.16
N SER A 335 -14.93 17.43 -5.02
CA SER A 335 -15.84 16.79 -5.97
C SER A 335 -17.24 17.42 -5.92
N SER A 336 -18.08 17.15 -6.92
CA SER A 336 -19.48 17.58 -6.86
C SER A 336 -20.23 16.89 -5.73
N ASP A 337 -21.31 17.52 -5.25
CA ASP A 337 -22.14 16.92 -4.19
C ASP A 337 -22.70 15.55 -4.62
N GLU A 338 -23.02 15.38 -5.90
CA GLU A 338 -23.51 14.12 -6.47
C GLU A 338 -22.41 13.05 -6.46
N ASP A 339 -21.16 13.41 -6.80
CA ASP A 339 -20.02 12.49 -6.79
C ASP A 339 -19.61 12.10 -5.36
N ILE A 340 -19.68 13.06 -4.42
CA ILE A 340 -19.46 12.81 -2.98
C ILE A 340 -20.49 11.80 -2.48
N GLN A 341 -21.79 12.04 -2.75
CA GLN A 341 -22.84 11.13 -2.30
C GLN A 341 -22.67 9.72 -2.92
N ALA A 342 -22.40 9.66 -4.22
CA ALA A 342 -22.14 8.39 -4.92
C ALA A 342 -20.94 7.64 -4.29
N THR A 343 -19.90 8.37 -3.90
CA THR A 343 -18.73 7.79 -3.25
C THR A 343 -19.04 7.28 -1.85
N LEU A 344 -19.82 8.02 -1.06
CA LEU A 344 -20.27 7.58 0.26
C LEU A 344 -21.18 6.35 0.16
N ASP A 345 -22.07 6.30 -0.83
CA ASP A 345 -22.95 5.15 -1.08
C ASP A 345 -22.14 3.91 -1.52
N PHE A 346 -21.08 4.11 -2.31
CA PHE A 346 -20.15 3.03 -2.71
C PHE A 346 -19.38 2.44 -1.55
N LEU A 347 -19.04 3.25 -0.54
CA LEU A 347 -18.32 2.81 0.66
C LEU A 347 -19.20 2.12 1.71
N ASN A 348 -20.55 2.24 1.62
CA ASN A 348 -21.53 1.67 2.56
C ASN A 348 -22.13 0.36 2.08
#